data_bdaf9f82c85197070d5e98b1c03c97e9
#
_entry.id   bdaf9f82c85197070d5e98b1c03c97e9
#
_cell.length_a   1.000
_cell.length_b   1.000
_cell.length_c   1.000
_cell.angle_alpha   90.00
_cell.angle_beta   90.00
_cell.angle_gamma   90.00
#
_symmetry.space_group_name_H-M   'P 1'
#
loop_
_entity.id
_entity.type
_entity.pdbx_description
1 polymer ?
#
loop_
_entity_poly.entity_id
_entity_poly.type
_entity_poly.pdbx_seq_one_letter_code
_entity_poly.pdbx_strand_id
1 'polypeptide(L)'
;MMLLPRQALLLLLALAAALPAAAQAPVPQGLGSLAPLSPLDNGPDHLKRYNECMTLARSEPLKALPVAEKWHGEGGGLAARHCVAVAMFEAGRYGQAAAQFEAIARDMGSDRPGLRAELWGQAGQAFIEAGAADKAAEAQSRAIELKGNDPDLWIDRGLSYAAMRAWPRAISDFDRALILRPNNVEILVLRAAAWRNARNPTRALDDAAHALRIAPDHSEALLERGFASLVLGERNQANNDFNKVLRLVPPDSTAARRAQAGLRGEQPVPPPAETQPPPPVAPKGKQ
;
A
#
# COMPACT_ATOMS: atom_id res chain seq x y z
N MET A 1 -7.60 44.11 -43.47
CA MET A 1 -6.48 44.06 -42.53
C MET A 1 -7.06 44.31 -41.14
N MET A 2 -7.52 43.24 -40.46
CA MET A 2 -8.02 43.30 -39.08
C MET A 2 -7.43 42.12 -38.32
N LEU A 3 -6.59 42.44 -37.36
CA LEU A 3 -5.92 41.52 -36.45
C LEU A 3 -6.93 40.97 -35.43
N LEU A 4 -7.17 39.68 -35.42
CA LEU A 4 -7.90 38.98 -34.36
C LEU A 4 -6.97 38.73 -33.17
N PRO A 5 -7.45 38.90 -31.93
CA PRO A 5 -6.59 38.86 -30.75
C PRO A 5 -6.21 37.42 -30.34
N ARG A 6 -4.98 37.32 -29.90
CA ARG A 6 -4.24 36.13 -29.41
C ARG A 6 -4.79 35.47 -28.14
N GLN A 7 -6.05 35.60 -27.79
CA GLN A 7 -6.62 35.09 -26.55
C GLN A 7 -7.48 33.82 -26.66
N ALA A 8 -7.59 33.20 -27.83
CA ALA A 8 -8.42 32.02 -28.06
C ALA A 8 -7.65 30.68 -28.07
N LEU A 9 -6.35 30.65 -27.68
CA LEU A 9 -5.52 29.43 -27.73
C LEU A 9 -5.06 28.92 -26.35
N LEU A 10 -5.65 29.38 -25.26
CA LEU A 10 -5.29 28.94 -23.88
C LEU A 10 -6.44 28.23 -23.15
N LEU A 11 -7.50 27.83 -23.85
CA LEU A 11 -8.68 27.18 -23.26
C LEU A 11 -8.86 25.70 -23.66
N LEU A 12 -7.89 25.08 -24.32
CA LEU A 12 -7.99 23.69 -24.82
C LEU A 12 -6.93 22.73 -24.21
N LEU A 13 -6.22 23.13 -23.13
CA LEU A 13 -5.22 22.31 -22.45
C LEU A 13 -5.53 22.06 -20.96
N ALA A 14 -6.77 22.23 -20.53
CA ALA A 14 -7.18 22.03 -19.13
C ALA A 14 -8.29 20.97 -18.99
N LEU A 15 -8.37 20.01 -19.92
CA LEU A 15 -9.16 18.77 -19.75
C LEU A 15 -8.24 17.55 -19.77
N ALA A 16 -7.12 17.62 -19.07
CA ALA A 16 -6.54 16.43 -18.49
C ALA A 16 -7.47 16.03 -17.35
N ALA A 17 -8.35 15.07 -17.63
CA ALA A 17 -9.25 14.49 -16.65
C ALA A 17 -8.42 14.11 -15.42
N ALA A 18 -8.60 14.86 -14.34
CA ALA A 18 -8.24 14.39 -13.01
C ALA A 18 -9.10 13.14 -12.79
N LEU A 19 -8.51 11.98 -12.99
CA LEU A 19 -9.03 10.72 -12.50
C LEU A 19 -9.33 10.97 -11.02
N PRO A 20 -10.53 10.64 -10.52
CA PRO A 20 -10.81 10.74 -9.11
C PRO A 20 -9.75 9.87 -8.42
N ALA A 21 -8.96 10.49 -7.56
CA ALA A 21 -8.06 9.76 -6.68
C ALA A 21 -8.91 8.68 -6.01
N ALA A 22 -8.70 7.43 -6.40
CA ALA A 22 -9.28 6.29 -5.75
C ALA A 22 -9.11 6.52 -4.26
N ALA A 23 -10.15 6.35 -3.48
CA ALA A 23 -10.09 6.42 -2.04
C ALA A 23 -9.13 5.32 -1.58
N GLN A 24 -7.85 5.65 -1.56
CA GLN A 24 -6.82 4.82 -0.98
C GLN A 24 -7.19 4.71 0.48
N ALA A 25 -7.43 3.48 0.94
CA ALA A 25 -7.40 3.21 2.36
C ALA A 25 -6.10 3.84 2.89
N PRO A 26 -6.11 4.44 4.09
CA PRO A 26 -4.91 5.00 4.64
C PRO A 26 -3.83 3.93 4.58
N VAL A 27 -2.82 4.17 3.75
CA VAL A 27 -1.62 3.33 3.73
C VAL A 27 -1.02 3.52 5.11
N PRO A 28 -0.81 2.47 5.90
CA PRO A 28 -0.16 2.60 7.18
C PRO A 28 1.14 3.39 6.96
N GLN A 29 1.36 4.45 7.75
CA GLN A 29 2.59 5.24 7.70
C GLN A 29 3.78 4.41 8.25
N GLY A 30 3.99 3.24 7.70
CA GLY A 30 5.05 2.29 8.02
C GLY A 30 5.66 1.69 6.76
N LEU A 31 5.03 1.87 5.61
CA LEU A 31 5.58 1.47 4.31
C LEU A 31 6.50 2.55 3.72
N GLY A 32 6.98 3.44 4.58
CA GLY A 32 8.00 4.41 4.23
C GLY A 32 9.31 3.71 3.97
N SER A 33 9.90 4.02 2.83
CA SER A 33 11.29 3.76 2.51
C SER A 33 11.77 2.34 2.82
N LEU A 34 11.92 1.55 1.79
CA LEU A 34 12.51 0.21 1.87
C LEU A 34 13.76 0.24 2.75
N ALA A 35 13.71 -0.44 3.90
CA ALA A 35 14.83 -0.44 4.83
C ALA A 35 16.09 -1.01 4.16
N PRO A 36 17.30 -0.48 4.46
CA PRO A 36 18.50 -1.12 4.02
C PRO A 36 18.55 -2.53 4.61
N LEU A 37 18.88 -3.52 3.76
CA LEU A 37 19.12 -4.87 4.24
C LEU A 37 20.28 -4.83 5.25
N SER A 38 20.17 -5.58 6.34
CA SER A 38 21.27 -5.79 7.28
C SER A 38 22.53 -6.24 6.55
N PRO A 39 23.74 -5.91 7.03
CA PRO A 39 24.98 -6.00 6.24
C PRO A 39 25.11 -7.38 5.62
N LEU A 40 24.89 -7.39 4.31
CA LEU A 40 25.19 -8.50 3.44
C LEU A 40 26.70 -8.47 3.29
N ASP A 41 27.41 -9.30 4.00
CA ASP A 41 28.82 -9.61 3.89
C ASP A 41 29.70 -8.62 3.13
N ASN A 42 30.89 -8.43 3.61
CA ASN A 42 32.08 -7.89 2.98
C ASN A 42 32.44 -6.46 3.41
N GLY A 43 33.06 -6.32 4.57
CA GLY A 43 33.95 -5.22 4.89
C GLY A 43 33.36 -3.79 4.92
N PRO A 44 34.04 -2.87 5.57
CA PRO A 44 33.54 -1.50 5.77
C PRO A 44 33.31 -0.73 4.45
N ASP A 45 34.06 -0.99 3.40
CA ASP A 45 33.93 -0.31 2.11
C ASP A 45 32.65 -0.71 1.36
N HIS A 46 32.23 -1.97 1.45
CA HIS A 46 30.96 -2.42 0.88
C HIS A 46 29.76 -1.80 1.58
N LEU A 47 29.79 -1.73 2.91
CA LEU A 47 28.72 -1.09 3.69
C LEU A 47 28.62 0.41 3.37
N LYS A 48 29.74 1.10 3.27
CA LYS A 48 29.79 2.51 2.88
C LYS A 48 29.16 2.71 1.50
N ARG A 49 29.61 1.93 0.51
CA ARG A 49 29.11 1.99 -0.87
C ARG A 49 27.61 1.68 -0.96
N TYR A 50 27.14 0.70 -0.16
CA TYR A 50 25.72 0.37 -0.06
C TYR A 50 24.90 1.55 0.48
N ASN A 51 25.32 2.17 1.57
CA ASN A 51 24.63 3.30 2.18
C ASN A 51 24.61 4.53 1.25
N GLU A 52 25.70 4.79 0.55
CA GLU A 52 25.77 5.86 -0.47
C GLU A 52 24.79 5.57 -1.61
N CYS A 53 24.75 4.33 -2.11
CA CYS A 53 23.83 3.90 -3.15
C CYS A 53 22.36 4.04 -2.70
N MET A 54 22.04 3.58 -1.51
CA MET A 54 20.69 3.68 -0.95
C MET A 54 20.24 5.13 -0.74
N THR A 55 21.15 5.99 -0.32
CA THR A 55 20.88 7.43 -0.19
C THR A 55 20.58 8.05 -1.55
N LEU A 56 21.40 7.74 -2.56
CA LEU A 56 21.21 8.22 -3.92
C LEU A 56 19.92 7.66 -4.54
N ALA A 57 19.60 6.38 -4.31
CA ALA A 57 18.38 5.75 -4.81
C ALA A 57 17.11 6.47 -4.35
N ARG A 58 17.11 6.98 -3.11
CA ARG A 58 15.97 7.71 -2.54
C ARG A 58 15.90 9.17 -3.01
N SER A 59 17.06 9.85 -3.13
CA SER A 59 17.08 11.27 -3.50
C SER A 59 17.03 11.50 -5.00
N GLU A 60 17.73 10.68 -5.79
CA GLU A 60 17.89 10.83 -7.24
C GLU A 60 17.87 9.45 -7.93
N PRO A 61 16.72 8.75 -7.93
CA PRO A 61 16.65 7.35 -8.35
C PRO A 61 17.12 7.09 -9.78
N LEU A 62 16.88 8.01 -10.71
CA LEU A 62 17.34 7.88 -12.09
C LEU A 62 18.86 7.99 -12.24
N LYS A 63 19.53 8.72 -11.33
CA LYS A 63 21.00 8.75 -11.27
C LYS A 63 21.58 7.54 -10.54
N ALA A 64 20.84 7.01 -9.56
CA ALA A 64 21.27 5.83 -8.81
C ALA A 64 21.32 4.57 -9.67
N LEU A 65 20.40 4.39 -10.62
CA LEU A 65 20.32 3.20 -11.47
C LEU A 65 21.66 2.86 -12.15
N PRO A 66 22.25 3.72 -12.98
CA PRO A 66 23.52 3.39 -13.65
C PRO A 66 24.68 3.19 -12.66
N VAL A 67 24.65 3.87 -11.50
CA VAL A 67 25.67 3.69 -10.46
C VAL A 67 25.56 2.31 -9.81
N ALA A 68 24.34 1.88 -9.48
CA ALA A 68 24.06 0.59 -8.88
C ALA A 68 24.31 -0.57 -9.86
N GLU A 69 23.92 -0.42 -11.14
CA GLU A 69 24.19 -1.40 -12.20
C GLU A 69 25.70 -1.57 -12.45
N LYS A 70 26.45 -0.47 -12.50
CA LYS A 70 27.91 -0.52 -12.59
C LYS A 70 28.49 -1.26 -11.40
N TRP A 71 28.07 -0.91 -10.18
CA TRP A 71 28.53 -1.60 -8.97
C TRP A 71 28.20 -3.09 -8.99
N HIS A 72 27.00 -3.47 -9.48
CA HIS A 72 26.64 -4.86 -9.66
C HIS A 72 27.60 -5.57 -10.62
N GLY A 73 27.94 -4.97 -11.76
CA GLY A 73 28.91 -5.50 -12.72
C GLY A 73 30.34 -5.61 -12.16
N GLU A 74 30.71 -4.79 -11.19
CA GLU A 74 32.00 -4.82 -10.48
C GLU A 74 32.03 -5.84 -9.31
N GLY A 75 31.01 -6.69 -9.16
CA GLY A 75 30.96 -7.70 -8.11
C GLY A 75 30.30 -7.24 -6.81
N GLY A 76 29.47 -6.19 -6.87
CA GLY A 76 28.74 -5.68 -5.69
C GLY A 76 27.66 -6.62 -5.11
N GLY A 77 27.48 -7.80 -5.70
CA GLY A 77 26.66 -8.89 -5.17
C GLY A 77 25.21 -8.52 -4.88
N LEU A 78 24.67 -9.08 -3.81
CA LEU A 78 23.27 -8.84 -3.41
C LEU A 78 23.01 -7.38 -3.02
N ALA A 79 23.99 -6.71 -2.41
CA ALA A 79 23.84 -5.32 -1.99
C ALA A 79 23.62 -4.36 -3.18
N ALA A 80 24.39 -4.55 -4.25
CA ALA A 80 24.22 -3.77 -5.48
C ALA A 80 22.89 -4.08 -6.16
N ARG A 81 22.52 -5.36 -6.27
CA ARG A 81 21.20 -5.78 -6.81
C ARG A 81 20.05 -5.17 -6.02
N HIS A 82 20.14 -5.16 -4.70
CA HIS A 82 19.13 -4.54 -3.84
C HIS A 82 19.03 -3.03 -4.10
N CYS A 83 20.18 -2.33 -4.22
CA CYS A 83 20.17 -0.91 -4.56
C CYS A 83 19.54 -0.64 -5.94
N VAL A 84 19.80 -1.49 -6.95
CA VAL A 84 19.12 -1.41 -8.26
C VAL A 84 17.60 -1.53 -8.08
N ALA A 85 17.14 -2.53 -7.32
CA ALA A 85 15.71 -2.75 -7.09
C ALA A 85 15.04 -1.56 -6.38
N VAL A 86 15.71 -1.00 -5.35
CA VAL A 86 15.21 0.21 -4.65
C VAL A 86 15.19 1.41 -5.58
N ALA A 87 16.24 1.63 -6.38
CA ALA A 87 16.26 2.73 -7.34
C ALA A 87 15.16 2.59 -8.42
N MET A 88 14.85 1.37 -8.86
CA MET A 88 13.71 1.10 -9.74
C MET A 88 12.38 1.44 -9.06
N PHE A 89 12.22 1.05 -7.79
CA PHE A 89 11.02 1.33 -7.02
C PHE A 89 10.79 2.84 -6.87
N GLU A 90 11.79 3.57 -6.42
CA GLU A 90 11.74 5.03 -6.25
C GLU A 90 11.57 5.79 -7.59
N ALA A 91 12.01 5.18 -8.71
CA ALA A 91 11.77 5.70 -10.06
C ALA A 91 10.36 5.37 -10.61
N GLY A 92 9.46 4.76 -9.82
CA GLY A 92 8.14 4.35 -10.24
C GLY A 92 8.10 3.11 -11.15
N ARG A 93 9.22 2.39 -11.30
CA ARG A 93 9.31 1.16 -12.11
C ARG A 93 8.93 -0.07 -11.27
N TYR A 94 7.76 -0.02 -10.64
CA TYR A 94 7.35 -0.95 -9.59
C TYR A 94 7.36 -2.42 -10.00
N GLY A 95 6.84 -2.76 -11.18
CA GLY A 95 6.85 -4.16 -11.66
C GLY A 95 8.27 -4.71 -11.88
N GLN A 96 9.21 -3.86 -12.32
CA GLN A 96 10.60 -4.24 -12.48
C GLN A 96 11.28 -4.39 -11.12
N ALA A 97 11.03 -3.47 -10.18
CA ALA A 97 11.52 -3.56 -8.81
C ALA A 97 11.05 -4.84 -8.13
N ALA A 98 9.76 -5.17 -8.23
CA ALA A 98 9.18 -6.38 -7.68
C ALA A 98 9.90 -7.64 -8.20
N ALA A 99 10.10 -7.74 -9.51
CA ALA A 99 10.80 -8.87 -10.11
C ALA A 99 12.27 -8.98 -9.63
N GLN A 100 12.95 -7.85 -9.39
CA GLN A 100 14.31 -7.85 -8.84
C GLN A 100 14.33 -8.31 -7.38
N PHE A 101 13.43 -7.81 -6.52
CA PHE A 101 13.33 -8.26 -5.13
C PHE A 101 13.04 -9.76 -5.04
N GLU A 102 12.10 -10.27 -5.84
CA GLU A 102 11.82 -11.71 -5.93
C GLU A 102 13.05 -12.50 -6.36
N ALA A 103 13.77 -12.06 -7.39
CA ALA A 103 14.97 -12.74 -7.88
C ALA A 103 16.04 -12.79 -6.79
N ILE A 104 16.26 -11.69 -6.07
CA ILE A 104 17.21 -11.65 -4.96
C ILE A 104 16.78 -12.63 -3.85
N ALA A 105 15.48 -12.64 -3.48
CA ALA A 105 14.97 -13.52 -2.44
C ALA A 105 15.07 -15.01 -2.81
N ARG A 106 14.91 -15.36 -4.08
CA ARG A 106 15.06 -16.73 -4.59
C ARG A 106 16.52 -17.19 -4.62
N ASP A 107 17.43 -16.29 -5.04
CA ASP A 107 18.86 -16.57 -5.17
C ASP A 107 19.56 -16.64 -3.79
N MET A 108 18.95 -16.05 -2.77
CA MET A 108 19.50 -16.05 -1.42
C MET A 108 19.38 -17.44 -0.77
N GLY A 109 20.46 -17.89 -0.13
CA GLY A 109 20.48 -19.17 0.59
C GLY A 109 19.47 -19.25 1.73
N SER A 110 19.18 -20.46 2.19
CA SER A 110 18.23 -20.74 3.25
C SER A 110 18.72 -20.35 4.65
N ASP A 111 19.99 -20.01 4.78
CA ASP A 111 20.69 -19.62 6.02
C ASP A 111 20.27 -18.25 6.58
N ARG A 112 19.57 -17.43 5.78
CA ARG A 112 19.13 -16.07 6.16
C ARG A 112 17.62 -15.88 5.99
N PRO A 113 16.79 -16.62 6.73
CA PRO A 113 15.33 -16.59 6.53
C PRO A 113 14.71 -15.20 6.80
N GLY A 114 15.22 -14.45 7.78
CA GLY A 114 14.74 -13.11 8.09
C GLY A 114 14.93 -12.13 6.92
N LEU A 115 16.11 -12.12 6.33
CA LEU A 115 16.43 -11.25 5.20
C LEU A 115 15.66 -11.65 3.93
N ARG A 116 15.46 -12.95 3.71
CA ARG A 116 14.60 -13.43 2.64
C ARG A 116 13.15 -12.99 2.83
N ALA A 117 12.65 -12.99 4.08
CA ALA A 117 11.31 -12.50 4.40
C ALA A 117 11.17 -11.01 4.07
N GLU A 118 12.18 -10.21 4.42
CA GLU A 118 12.21 -8.77 4.10
C GLU A 118 12.16 -8.53 2.58
N LEU A 119 12.95 -9.26 1.81
CA LEU A 119 12.94 -9.16 0.33
C LEU A 119 11.60 -9.56 -0.29
N TRP A 120 10.97 -10.63 0.23
CA TRP A 120 9.63 -11.02 -0.20
C TRP A 120 8.57 -9.97 0.18
N GLY A 121 8.71 -9.34 1.35
CA GLY A 121 7.87 -8.21 1.76
C GLY A 121 8.00 -7.02 0.83
N GLN A 122 9.25 -6.65 0.48
CA GLN A 122 9.54 -5.57 -0.47
C GLN A 122 9.01 -5.87 -1.88
N ALA A 123 9.12 -7.13 -2.32
CA ALA A 123 8.51 -7.56 -3.59
C ALA A 123 6.99 -7.39 -3.55
N GLY A 124 6.34 -7.79 -2.44
CA GLY A 124 4.91 -7.61 -2.23
C GLY A 124 4.49 -6.14 -2.29
N GLN A 125 5.23 -5.26 -1.59
CA GLN A 125 4.98 -3.83 -1.65
C GLN A 125 5.09 -3.29 -3.09
N ALA A 126 6.14 -3.65 -3.80
CA ALA A 126 6.34 -3.22 -5.18
C ALA A 126 5.25 -3.75 -6.12
N PHE A 127 4.72 -4.95 -5.89
CA PHE A 127 3.57 -5.46 -6.64
C PHE A 127 2.27 -4.69 -6.35
N ILE A 128 2.04 -4.27 -5.12
CA ILE A 128 0.88 -3.40 -4.78
C ILE A 128 0.96 -2.10 -5.56
N GLU A 129 2.13 -1.44 -5.55
CA GLU A 129 2.33 -0.19 -6.31
C GLU A 129 2.21 -0.40 -7.83
N ALA A 130 2.51 -1.62 -8.30
CA ALA A 130 2.32 -2.01 -9.70
C ALA A 130 0.85 -2.37 -10.05
N GLY A 131 -0.08 -2.34 -9.09
CA GLY A 131 -1.47 -2.76 -9.28
C GLY A 131 -1.67 -4.28 -9.35
N ALA A 132 -0.66 -5.09 -9.01
CA ALA A 132 -0.66 -6.55 -9.09
C ALA A 132 -0.89 -7.20 -7.70
N ALA A 133 -2.07 -6.95 -7.12
CA ALA A 133 -2.39 -7.36 -5.75
C ALA A 133 -2.36 -8.89 -5.53
N ASP A 134 -2.62 -9.68 -6.56
CA ASP A 134 -2.50 -11.14 -6.55
C ASP A 134 -1.04 -11.57 -6.32
N LYS A 135 -0.11 -11.02 -7.11
CA LYS A 135 1.33 -11.27 -6.96
C LYS A 135 1.88 -10.75 -5.64
N ALA A 136 1.35 -9.62 -5.16
CA ALA A 136 1.70 -9.10 -3.85
C ALA A 136 1.34 -10.10 -2.75
N ALA A 137 0.13 -10.65 -2.76
CA ALA A 137 -0.31 -11.65 -1.78
C ALA A 137 0.52 -12.95 -1.85
N GLU A 138 0.97 -13.35 -3.04
CA GLU A 138 1.88 -14.50 -3.19
C GLU A 138 3.25 -14.22 -2.55
N ALA A 139 3.86 -13.08 -2.87
CA ALA A 139 5.16 -12.69 -2.31
C ALA A 139 5.10 -12.55 -0.77
N GLN A 140 4.06 -11.87 -0.26
CA GLN A 140 3.82 -11.72 1.18
C GLN A 140 3.57 -13.05 1.87
N SER A 141 2.95 -14.03 1.20
CA SER A 141 2.80 -15.39 1.72
C SER A 141 4.15 -16.07 1.92
N ARG A 142 5.10 -15.88 0.99
CA ARG A 142 6.48 -16.36 1.16
C ARG A 142 7.20 -15.69 2.33
N ALA A 143 6.97 -14.39 2.52
CA ALA A 143 7.50 -13.67 3.68
C ALA A 143 6.96 -14.24 5.00
N ILE A 144 5.65 -14.48 5.08
CA ILE A 144 4.98 -15.06 6.25
C ILE A 144 5.47 -16.48 6.55
N GLU A 145 5.69 -17.31 5.54
CA GLU A 145 6.26 -18.66 5.71
C GLU A 145 7.64 -18.60 6.42
N LEU A 146 8.41 -17.55 6.20
CA LEU A 146 9.74 -17.36 6.77
C LEU A 146 9.72 -16.63 8.12
N LYS A 147 8.76 -15.71 8.34
CA LYS A 147 8.69 -14.83 9.52
C LYS A 147 7.24 -14.60 9.97
N GLY A 148 6.50 -15.68 10.24
CA GLY A 148 5.07 -15.62 10.57
C GLY A 148 4.71 -14.98 11.90
N ASN A 149 5.71 -14.59 12.72
CA ASN A 149 5.53 -13.85 13.96
C ASN A 149 5.62 -12.32 13.79
N ASP A 150 5.80 -11.83 12.57
CA ASP A 150 5.80 -10.41 12.25
C ASP A 150 4.38 -9.95 11.87
N PRO A 151 3.72 -9.10 12.69
CA PRO A 151 2.36 -8.65 12.41
C PRO A 151 2.26 -7.81 11.14
N ASP A 152 3.32 -7.11 10.75
CA ASP A 152 3.29 -6.22 9.59
C ASP A 152 3.15 -7.03 8.28
N LEU A 153 3.73 -8.22 8.19
CA LEU A 153 3.55 -9.11 7.03
C LEU A 153 2.09 -9.58 6.86
N TRP A 154 1.38 -9.81 7.97
CA TRP A 154 -0.04 -10.16 7.93
C TRP A 154 -0.89 -8.96 7.53
N ILE A 155 -0.54 -7.76 8.01
CA ILE A 155 -1.22 -6.50 7.61
C ILE A 155 -1.06 -6.30 6.10
N ASP A 156 0.15 -6.40 5.58
CA ASP A 156 0.43 -6.19 4.16
C ASP A 156 -0.35 -7.16 3.28
N ARG A 157 -0.38 -8.46 3.62
CA ARG A 157 -1.16 -9.44 2.87
C ARG A 157 -2.67 -9.22 3.01
N GLY A 158 -3.13 -8.82 4.18
CA GLY A 158 -4.51 -8.42 4.42
C GLY A 158 -4.93 -7.24 3.54
N LEU A 159 -4.06 -6.25 3.36
CA LEU A 159 -4.28 -5.12 2.45
C LEU A 159 -4.31 -5.57 0.98
N SER A 160 -3.43 -6.49 0.59
CA SER A 160 -3.45 -7.09 -0.76
C SER A 160 -4.76 -7.84 -1.03
N TYR A 161 -5.24 -8.62 -0.06
CA TYR A 161 -6.56 -9.27 -0.17
C TYR A 161 -7.71 -8.26 -0.18
N ALA A 162 -7.61 -7.16 0.58
CA ALA A 162 -8.61 -6.09 0.54
C ALA A 162 -8.65 -5.38 -0.83
N ALA A 163 -7.50 -5.15 -1.46
CA ALA A 163 -7.41 -4.63 -2.83
C ALA A 163 -8.11 -5.54 -3.85
N MET A 164 -7.99 -6.87 -3.67
CA MET A 164 -8.71 -7.87 -4.46
C MET A 164 -10.17 -8.08 -4.03
N ARG A 165 -10.68 -7.32 -3.05
CA ARG A 165 -12.00 -7.51 -2.43
C ARG A 165 -12.21 -8.90 -1.81
N ALA A 166 -11.16 -9.63 -1.54
CA ALA A 166 -11.18 -10.91 -0.86
C ALA A 166 -11.35 -10.73 0.66
N TRP A 167 -12.45 -10.04 1.06
CA TRP A 167 -12.69 -9.59 2.43
C TRP A 167 -12.51 -10.66 3.51
N PRO A 168 -12.99 -11.91 3.33
CA PRO A 168 -12.78 -12.96 4.34
C PRO A 168 -11.30 -13.27 4.58
N ARG A 169 -10.46 -13.22 3.53
CA ARG A 169 -9.00 -13.43 3.66
C ARG A 169 -8.34 -12.25 4.35
N ALA A 170 -8.70 -11.01 3.96
CA ALA A 170 -8.20 -9.80 4.60
C ALA A 170 -8.51 -9.80 6.10
N ILE A 171 -9.74 -10.12 6.50
CA ILE A 171 -10.16 -10.23 7.89
C ILE A 171 -9.34 -11.26 8.65
N SER A 172 -9.12 -12.44 8.06
CA SER A 172 -8.31 -13.50 8.67
C SER A 172 -6.87 -13.05 8.92
N ASP A 173 -6.28 -12.30 8.00
CA ASP A 173 -4.93 -11.78 8.17
C ASP A 173 -4.86 -10.66 9.23
N PHE A 174 -5.84 -9.76 9.27
CA PHE A 174 -5.94 -8.76 10.34
C PHE A 174 -6.21 -9.40 11.72
N ASP A 175 -6.94 -10.52 11.78
CA ASP A 175 -7.10 -11.31 13.01
C ASP A 175 -5.73 -11.82 13.50
N ARG A 176 -4.92 -12.36 12.59
CA ARG A 176 -3.56 -12.82 12.93
C ARG A 176 -2.66 -11.66 13.38
N ALA A 177 -2.73 -10.53 12.70
CA ALA A 177 -2.00 -9.33 13.10
C ALA A 177 -2.42 -8.84 14.51
N LEU A 178 -3.71 -8.86 14.85
CA LEU A 178 -4.21 -8.49 16.17
C LEU A 178 -3.83 -9.50 17.28
N ILE A 179 -3.69 -10.80 16.95
CA ILE A 179 -3.14 -11.77 17.90
C ILE A 179 -1.67 -11.43 18.25
N LEU A 180 -0.90 -10.99 17.26
CA LEU A 180 0.51 -10.64 17.43
C LEU A 180 0.72 -9.24 18.03
N ARG A 181 -0.20 -8.30 17.74
CA ARG A 181 -0.16 -6.92 18.23
C ARG A 181 -1.55 -6.52 18.73
N PRO A 182 -1.94 -6.97 19.93
CA PRO A 182 -3.26 -6.70 20.52
C PRO A 182 -3.50 -5.20 20.71
N ASN A 183 -4.75 -4.77 20.56
CA ASN A 183 -5.19 -3.39 20.77
C ASN A 183 -4.51 -2.35 19.85
N ASN A 184 -3.95 -2.76 18.72
CA ASN A 184 -3.44 -1.81 17.75
C ASN A 184 -4.62 -1.15 17.00
N VAL A 185 -4.70 0.18 17.10
CA VAL A 185 -5.81 0.98 16.58
C VAL A 185 -5.92 0.87 15.06
N GLU A 186 -4.80 0.92 14.37
CA GLU A 186 -4.72 0.87 12.91
C GLU A 186 -5.25 -0.47 12.39
N ILE A 187 -4.86 -1.58 13.02
CA ILE A 187 -5.32 -2.92 12.62
C ILE A 187 -6.82 -3.08 12.89
N LEU A 188 -7.31 -2.57 14.03
CA LEU A 188 -8.74 -2.57 14.33
C LEU A 188 -9.53 -1.80 13.27
N VAL A 189 -9.05 -0.65 12.85
CA VAL A 189 -9.67 0.17 11.80
C VAL A 189 -9.66 -0.54 10.45
N LEU A 190 -8.53 -1.16 10.06
CA LEU A 190 -8.44 -1.94 8.82
C LEU A 190 -9.42 -3.12 8.83
N ARG A 191 -9.54 -3.83 9.97
CA ARG A 191 -10.48 -4.94 10.09
C ARG A 191 -11.94 -4.45 10.11
N ALA A 192 -12.23 -3.31 10.75
CA ALA A 192 -13.56 -2.67 10.68
C ALA A 192 -13.95 -2.33 9.25
N ALA A 193 -13.05 -1.72 8.48
CA ALA A 193 -13.27 -1.44 7.07
C ALA A 193 -13.52 -2.73 6.25
N ALA A 194 -12.76 -3.78 6.51
CA ALA A 194 -12.95 -5.07 5.85
C ALA A 194 -14.31 -5.71 6.22
N TRP A 195 -14.73 -5.67 7.50
CA TRP A 195 -16.04 -6.14 7.94
C TRP A 195 -17.18 -5.38 7.29
N ARG A 196 -17.09 -4.04 7.24
CA ARG A 196 -18.10 -3.21 6.58
C ARG A 196 -18.23 -3.58 5.09
N ASN A 197 -17.13 -3.74 4.40
CA ASN A 197 -17.11 -4.15 2.99
C ASN A 197 -17.58 -5.60 2.79
N ALA A 198 -17.37 -6.47 3.78
CA ALA A 198 -17.94 -7.83 3.83
C ALA A 198 -19.43 -7.84 4.21
N ARG A 199 -20.09 -6.67 4.29
CA ARG A 199 -21.49 -6.51 4.68
C ARG A 199 -21.83 -7.01 6.10
N ASN A 200 -20.87 -6.89 7.00
CA ASN A 200 -21.08 -7.17 8.43
C ASN A 200 -20.87 -5.88 9.26
N PRO A 201 -21.83 -4.95 9.24
CA PRO A 201 -21.70 -3.66 9.91
C PRO A 201 -21.61 -3.78 11.44
N THR A 202 -22.19 -4.83 12.04
CA THR A 202 -22.12 -5.06 13.49
C THR A 202 -20.68 -5.29 13.92
N ARG A 203 -19.94 -6.18 13.26
CA ARG A 203 -18.52 -6.39 13.56
C ARG A 203 -17.65 -5.19 13.24
N ALA A 204 -17.97 -4.46 12.17
CA ALA A 204 -17.31 -3.19 11.88
C ALA A 204 -17.48 -2.17 13.01
N LEU A 205 -18.72 -2.07 13.55
CA LEU A 205 -19.03 -1.19 14.69
C LEU A 205 -18.21 -1.59 15.93
N ASP A 206 -18.15 -2.90 16.25
CA ASP A 206 -17.41 -3.41 17.41
C ASP A 206 -15.93 -3.05 17.35
N ASP A 207 -15.28 -3.27 16.22
CA ASP A 207 -13.87 -2.96 16.02
C ASP A 207 -13.60 -1.46 16.05
N ALA A 208 -14.41 -0.67 15.37
CA ALA A 208 -14.27 0.79 15.36
C ALA A 208 -14.53 1.40 16.76
N ALA A 209 -15.52 0.88 17.49
CA ALA A 209 -15.76 1.28 18.87
C ALA A 209 -14.60 0.87 19.80
N HIS A 210 -13.98 -0.29 19.56
CA HIS A 210 -12.79 -0.69 20.30
C HIS A 210 -11.62 0.26 20.01
N ALA A 211 -11.35 0.57 18.75
CA ALA A 211 -10.31 1.54 18.37
C ALA A 211 -10.54 2.91 19.06
N LEU A 212 -11.79 3.37 19.12
CA LEU A 212 -12.14 4.65 19.75
C LEU A 212 -12.09 4.65 21.29
N ARG A 213 -12.14 3.48 21.95
CA ARG A 213 -11.83 3.41 23.39
C ARG A 213 -10.35 3.65 23.67
N ILE A 214 -9.47 3.28 22.72
CA ILE A 214 -8.03 3.46 22.83
C ILE A 214 -7.63 4.87 22.37
N ALA A 215 -8.16 5.30 21.22
CA ALA A 215 -7.85 6.59 20.59
C ALA A 215 -9.17 7.33 20.24
N PRO A 216 -9.76 8.10 21.18
CA PRO A 216 -11.09 8.71 21.02
C PRO A 216 -11.21 9.69 19.86
N ASP A 217 -10.09 10.25 19.38
CA ASP A 217 -10.06 11.25 18.31
C ASP A 217 -9.48 10.69 17.00
N HIS A 218 -9.39 9.37 16.87
CA HIS A 218 -8.88 8.74 15.65
C HIS A 218 -9.91 8.88 14.52
N SER A 219 -9.61 9.71 13.54
CA SER A 219 -10.53 10.13 12.47
C SER A 219 -11.04 8.94 11.63
N GLU A 220 -10.18 7.99 11.26
CA GLU A 220 -10.59 6.83 10.47
C GLU A 220 -11.48 5.88 11.29
N ALA A 221 -11.22 5.69 12.59
CA ALA A 221 -12.08 4.90 13.45
C ALA A 221 -13.47 5.54 13.61
N LEU A 222 -13.55 6.88 13.72
CA LEU A 222 -14.82 7.61 13.71
C LEU A 222 -15.55 7.43 12.38
N LEU A 223 -14.86 7.48 11.25
CA LEU A 223 -15.45 7.24 9.93
C LEU A 223 -16.01 5.81 9.83
N GLU A 224 -15.25 4.80 10.21
CA GLU A 224 -15.70 3.41 10.10
C GLU A 224 -16.88 3.15 11.05
N ARG A 225 -16.88 3.70 12.29
CA ARG A 225 -18.03 3.62 13.19
C ARG A 225 -19.25 4.34 12.63
N GLY A 226 -19.07 5.55 12.12
CA GLY A 226 -20.12 6.34 11.50
C GLY A 226 -20.77 5.62 10.32
N PHE A 227 -19.98 5.04 9.42
CA PHE A 227 -20.53 4.29 8.30
C PHE A 227 -21.20 2.97 8.72
N ALA A 228 -20.67 2.28 9.73
CA ALA A 228 -21.30 1.08 10.28
C ALA A 228 -22.66 1.43 10.93
N SER A 229 -22.70 2.48 11.76
CA SER A 229 -23.91 2.99 12.39
C SER A 229 -24.96 3.46 11.36
N LEU A 230 -24.51 4.07 10.25
CA LEU A 230 -25.41 4.49 9.17
C LEU A 230 -26.10 3.28 8.52
N VAL A 231 -25.36 2.17 8.29
CA VAL A 231 -25.94 0.92 7.76
C VAL A 231 -26.93 0.30 8.74
N LEU A 232 -26.66 0.38 10.03
CA LEU A 232 -27.52 -0.14 11.10
C LEU A 232 -28.74 0.76 11.40
N GLY A 233 -28.86 1.93 10.74
CA GLY A 233 -29.95 2.88 10.97
C GLY A 233 -29.73 3.82 12.15
N GLU A 234 -28.59 3.79 12.80
CA GLU A 234 -28.23 4.62 13.97
C GLU A 234 -27.75 6.01 13.53
N ARG A 235 -28.61 6.77 12.84
CA ARG A 235 -28.26 8.06 12.21
C ARG A 235 -27.66 9.08 13.18
N ASN A 236 -28.17 9.15 14.40
CA ASN A 236 -27.67 10.12 15.37
C ASN A 236 -26.22 9.85 15.74
N GLN A 237 -25.84 8.58 15.96
CA GLN A 237 -24.47 8.17 16.23
C GLN A 237 -23.57 8.45 15.02
N ALA A 238 -24.01 8.08 13.81
CA ALA A 238 -23.28 8.32 12.58
C ALA A 238 -22.99 9.81 12.37
N ASN A 239 -24.00 10.67 12.50
CA ASN A 239 -23.86 12.12 12.36
C ASN A 239 -22.91 12.73 13.41
N ASN A 240 -22.96 12.24 14.65
CA ASN A 240 -22.04 12.69 15.70
C ASN A 240 -20.59 12.38 15.34
N ASP A 241 -20.34 11.17 14.82
CA ASP A 241 -19.01 10.74 14.42
C ASP A 241 -18.49 11.55 13.21
N PHE A 242 -19.29 11.69 12.16
CA PHE A 242 -18.90 12.48 10.99
C PHE A 242 -18.66 13.95 11.34
N ASN A 243 -19.51 14.58 12.16
CA ASN A 243 -19.28 15.93 12.63
C ASN A 243 -18.03 16.04 13.49
N LYS A 244 -17.67 15.01 14.27
CA LYS A 244 -16.42 14.99 15.02
C LYS A 244 -15.22 14.91 14.08
N VAL A 245 -15.26 14.08 13.04
CA VAL A 245 -14.20 14.05 12.00
C VAL A 245 -14.00 15.42 11.39
N LEU A 246 -15.07 16.13 10.99
CA LEU A 246 -14.97 17.45 10.38
C LEU A 246 -14.33 18.52 11.28
N ARG A 247 -14.36 18.31 12.61
CA ARG A 247 -13.63 19.20 13.56
C ARG A 247 -12.16 18.82 13.74
N LEU A 248 -11.79 17.57 13.44
CA LEU A 248 -10.44 17.04 13.70
C LEU A 248 -9.51 17.16 12.51
N VAL A 249 -10.04 17.23 11.29
CA VAL A 249 -9.23 17.14 10.07
C VAL A 249 -9.38 18.39 9.20
N PRO A 250 -8.40 18.69 8.33
CA PRO A 250 -8.50 19.78 7.36
C PRO A 250 -9.72 19.62 6.44
N PRO A 251 -10.43 20.73 6.09
CA PRO A 251 -11.69 20.67 5.32
C PRO A 251 -11.58 20.04 3.93
N ASP A 252 -10.41 20.10 3.32
CA ASP A 252 -10.07 19.58 1.99
C ASP A 252 -9.50 18.14 2.02
N SER A 253 -9.35 17.56 3.20
CA SER A 253 -8.84 16.19 3.37
C SER A 253 -9.80 15.13 2.82
N THR A 254 -9.27 13.96 2.50
CA THR A 254 -10.08 12.81 2.11
C THR A 254 -11.04 12.38 3.22
N ALA A 255 -10.60 12.43 4.48
CA ALA A 255 -11.43 12.12 5.63
C ALA A 255 -12.61 13.08 5.76
N ALA A 256 -12.39 14.41 5.54
CA ALA A 256 -13.49 15.39 5.55
C ALA A 256 -14.50 15.12 4.44
N ARG A 257 -14.05 14.83 3.22
CA ARG A 257 -14.95 14.49 2.10
C ARG A 257 -15.77 13.23 2.40
N ARG A 258 -15.15 12.20 3.00
CA ARG A 258 -15.86 10.98 3.41
C ARG A 258 -16.90 11.27 4.49
N ALA A 259 -16.57 12.07 5.50
CA ALA A 259 -17.53 12.48 6.54
C ALA A 259 -18.71 13.25 5.97
N GLN A 260 -18.46 14.20 5.07
CA GLN A 260 -19.54 14.95 4.38
C GLN A 260 -20.46 14.03 3.56
N ALA A 261 -19.90 13.05 2.85
CA ALA A 261 -20.67 12.04 2.12
C ALA A 261 -21.55 11.23 3.09
N GLY A 262 -20.99 10.81 4.23
CA GLY A 262 -21.74 10.11 5.29
C GLY A 262 -22.91 10.92 5.85
N LEU A 263 -22.73 12.23 6.08
CA LEU A 263 -23.81 13.13 6.53
C LEU A 263 -24.96 13.24 5.50
N ARG A 264 -24.66 13.11 4.21
CA ARG A 264 -25.68 13.02 3.15
C ARG A 264 -26.34 11.64 3.05
N GLY A 265 -25.90 10.68 3.85
CA GLY A 265 -26.36 9.29 3.80
C GLY A 265 -25.71 8.45 2.69
N GLU A 266 -24.69 8.99 2.05
CA GLU A 266 -23.91 8.27 1.04
C GLU A 266 -22.91 7.33 1.73
N GLN A 267 -22.86 6.09 1.25
CA GLN A 267 -21.82 5.17 1.69
C GLN A 267 -20.64 5.27 0.75
N PRO A 268 -19.40 5.09 1.24
CA PRO A 268 -18.27 4.99 0.36
C PRO A 268 -18.49 3.75 -0.52
N VAL A 269 -18.77 4.01 -1.80
CA VAL A 269 -18.81 2.95 -2.81
C VAL A 269 -17.37 2.48 -2.97
N PRO A 270 -17.07 1.20 -2.73
CA PRO A 270 -15.76 0.69 -3.09
C PRO A 270 -15.59 0.91 -4.61
N PRO A 271 -14.42 1.35 -5.09
CA PRO A 271 -14.19 1.52 -6.51
C PRO A 271 -14.61 0.24 -7.26
N PRO A 272 -15.15 0.32 -8.49
CA PRO A 272 -15.46 -0.85 -9.26
C PRO A 272 -14.20 -1.72 -9.35
N ALA A 273 -14.36 -3.06 -9.25
CA ALA A 273 -13.24 -3.95 -9.48
C ALA A 273 -12.68 -3.59 -10.86
N GLU A 274 -11.42 -3.16 -10.91
CA GLU A 274 -10.76 -3.02 -12.20
C GLU A 274 -10.85 -4.38 -12.87
N THR A 275 -11.55 -4.43 -14.00
CA THR A 275 -11.56 -5.61 -14.85
C THR A 275 -10.12 -5.77 -15.30
N GLN A 276 -9.45 -6.79 -14.78
CA GLN A 276 -8.13 -7.18 -15.28
C GLN A 276 -8.21 -7.23 -16.81
N PRO A 277 -7.28 -6.59 -17.51
CA PRO A 277 -7.20 -6.77 -18.95
C PRO A 277 -7.07 -8.29 -19.21
N PRO A 278 -7.75 -8.82 -20.23
CA PRO A 278 -7.65 -10.24 -20.53
C PRO A 278 -6.17 -10.62 -20.69
N PRO A 279 -5.76 -11.81 -20.23
CA PRO A 279 -4.37 -12.24 -20.37
C PRO A 279 -3.97 -12.16 -21.84
N PRO A 280 -2.71 -11.77 -22.14
CA PRO A 280 -2.25 -11.66 -23.52
C PRO A 280 -2.47 -12.99 -24.23
N VAL A 281 -3.18 -12.95 -25.35
CA VAL A 281 -3.43 -14.12 -26.18
C VAL A 281 -2.08 -14.68 -26.62
N ALA A 282 -1.79 -15.93 -26.24
CA ALA A 282 -0.58 -16.60 -26.65
C ALA A 282 -0.49 -16.58 -28.20
N PRO A 283 0.68 -16.28 -28.79
CA PRO A 283 0.83 -16.30 -30.24
C PRO A 283 0.50 -17.68 -30.76
N LYS A 284 -0.46 -17.74 -31.68
CA LYS A 284 -0.79 -19.01 -32.38
C LYS A 284 0.47 -19.50 -33.07
N GLY A 285 0.99 -20.63 -32.61
CA GLY A 285 2.10 -21.31 -33.24
C GLY A 285 1.76 -21.54 -34.71
N LYS A 286 2.65 -21.10 -35.58
CA LYS A 286 2.60 -21.48 -37.01
C LYS A 286 2.86 -22.98 -37.09
N GLN A 287 1.90 -23.71 -37.60
CA GLN A 287 2.10 -25.07 -38.11
C GLN A 287 2.89 -25.02 -39.41
#